data_40844eecc47bdec1fb1b28304bf9b69a
#
_entry.id   40844eecc47bdec1fb1b28304bf9b69a
#
_cell.length_a   1.000
_cell.length_b   1.000
_cell.length_c   1.000
_cell.angle_alpha   90.00
_cell.angle_beta   90.00
_cell.angle_gamma   90.00
#
_symmetry.space_group_name_H-M   'P 1'
#
loop_
_entity.id
_entity.type
_entity.pdbx_description
1 polymer ?
#
loop_
_entity_poly.entity_id
_entity_poly.type
_entity_poly.pdbx_seq_one_letter_code
_entity_poly.pdbx_strand_id
1 'polypeptide(L)'
;YTIDFSDAIQDNNEGNPLPDFGFTFSTGTNLDSMVVSGTVLNASNLEPVKGMLVGMHSNLADSAFTTKPFERVGRTDSRGHFTIRGVAPGEYRIYGLQDADQNFYYSQPTEVIAFEDSLIIPSMDQRIRFDTLWKDSLTVDTIMERAYTHYLPDDVILRCFKERSFSQRLIKSERPEPR
;
A
#
# COMPACT_ATOMS: atom_id res chain seq x y z
N TYR A 1 9.87 6.94 -12.26
CA TYR A 1 9.90 5.48 -12.29
C TYR A 1 10.39 4.96 -10.95
N THR A 2 9.78 3.88 -10.46
CA THR A 2 10.21 3.18 -9.26
C THR A 2 10.35 1.69 -9.59
N ILE A 3 11.48 1.11 -9.21
CA ILE A 3 11.72 -0.33 -9.25
C ILE A 3 11.62 -0.81 -7.82
N ASP A 4 10.63 -1.62 -7.53
CA ASP A 4 10.48 -2.29 -6.24
C ASP A 4 11.10 -3.69 -6.35
N PHE A 5 12.08 -3.96 -5.51
CA PHE A 5 12.75 -5.24 -5.49
C PHE A 5 12.07 -6.25 -4.56
N SER A 6 11.10 -5.82 -3.77
CA SER A 6 10.44 -6.69 -2.77
C SER A 6 11.46 -7.52 -1.97
N ASP A 7 11.34 -8.85 -2.00
CA ASP A 7 12.24 -9.80 -1.33
C ASP A 7 13.38 -10.31 -2.25
N ALA A 8 13.57 -9.73 -3.45
CA ALA A 8 14.52 -10.24 -4.44
C ALA A 8 15.99 -10.00 -4.06
N ILE A 9 16.27 -8.97 -3.26
CA ILE A 9 17.61 -8.71 -2.76
C ILE A 9 17.78 -9.41 -1.42
N GLN A 10 18.73 -10.34 -1.37
CA GLN A 10 19.03 -11.15 -0.19
C GLN A 10 20.52 -11.11 0.11
N ASP A 11 20.89 -11.26 1.38
CA ASP A 11 22.29 -11.42 1.72
C ASP A 11 22.83 -12.76 1.17
N ASN A 12 24.13 -12.79 0.89
CA ASN A 12 24.76 -13.94 0.24
C ASN A 12 25.05 -15.11 1.19
N ASN A 13 24.94 -14.94 2.49
CA ASN A 13 25.32 -15.95 3.47
C ASN A 13 24.09 -16.67 4.04
N GLU A 14 23.13 -15.92 4.52
CA GLU A 14 21.95 -16.44 5.25
C GLU A 14 20.67 -16.39 4.42
N GLY A 15 20.69 -15.68 3.28
CA GLY A 15 19.52 -15.52 2.41
C GLY A 15 18.44 -14.61 3.01
N ASN A 16 18.81 -13.79 4.01
CA ASN A 16 17.87 -12.84 4.59
C ASN A 16 17.52 -11.75 3.57
N PRO A 17 16.23 -11.52 3.29
CA PRO A 17 15.82 -10.48 2.35
C PRO A 17 16.09 -9.10 2.93
N LEU A 18 16.50 -8.17 2.07
CA LEU A 18 16.50 -6.73 2.35
C LEU A 18 15.08 -6.20 2.09
N PRO A 19 14.26 -6.01 3.12
CA PRO A 19 12.89 -5.60 2.93
C PRO A 19 12.80 -4.16 2.43
N ASP A 20 11.76 -3.86 1.68
CA ASP A 20 11.40 -2.50 1.25
C ASP A 20 12.48 -1.76 0.44
N PHE A 21 13.38 -2.48 -0.23
CA PHE A 21 14.35 -1.81 -1.08
C PHE A 21 13.74 -1.45 -2.43
N GLY A 22 13.61 -0.15 -2.67
CA GLY A 22 13.13 0.40 -3.93
C GLY A 22 14.10 1.43 -4.50
N PHE A 23 14.27 1.43 -5.82
CA PHE A 23 15.07 2.41 -6.53
C PHE A 23 14.17 3.31 -7.38
N THR A 24 14.18 4.62 -7.07
CA THR A 24 13.36 5.61 -7.77
C THR A 24 14.24 6.51 -8.62
N PHE A 25 13.86 6.72 -9.87
CA PHE A 25 14.57 7.62 -10.79
C PHE A 25 13.59 8.40 -11.67
N SER A 26 14.04 9.53 -12.19
CA SER A 26 13.30 10.36 -13.14
C SER A 26 14.10 10.56 -14.40
N THR A 27 13.42 10.62 -15.55
CA THR A 27 14.00 11.06 -16.82
C THR A 27 13.87 12.55 -17.02
N GLY A 28 13.16 13.25 -16.11
CA GLY A 28 13.02 14.70 -16.08
C GLY A 28 13.85 15.35 -14.98
N THR A 29 13.71 16.66 -14.85
CA THR A 29 14.42 17.47 -13.85
C THR A 29 13.87 17.32 -12.44
N ASN A 30 12.63 16.85 -12.30
CA ASN A 30 11.97 16.70 -11.01
C ASN A 30 11.87 15.21 -10.65
N LEU A 31 12.21 14.89 -9.41
CA LEU A 31 12.03 13.57 -8.83
C LEU A 31 10.96 13.65 -7.75
N ASP A 32 9.88 12.90 -7.94
CA ASP A 32 8.90 12.71 -6.90
C ASP A 32 9.52 11.85 -5.80
N SER A 33 9.61 12.38 -4.59
CA SER A 33 10.37 11.74 -3.51
C SER A 33 9.54 11.38 -2.29
N MET A 34 8.26 11.76 -2.27
CA MET A 34 7.40 11.46 -1.12
C MET A 34 7.08 9.97 -1.05
N VAL A 35 6.77 9.54 0.15
CA VAL A 35 6.48 8.13 0.48
C VAL A 35 5.20 8.08 1.30
N VAL A 36 4.36 7.12 0.99
CA VAL A 36 3.17 6.78 1.77
C VAL A 36 3.30 5.34 2.23
N SER A 37 3.10 5.09 3.51
CA SER A 37 3.16 3.75 4.05
C SER A 37 2.03 3.44 5.01
N GLY A 38 1.84 2.15 5.28
CA GLY A 38 0.77 1.71 6.14
C GLY A 38 0.67 0.19 6.20
N THR A 39 -0.49 -0.30 6.64
CA THR A 39 -0.72 -1.73 6.84
C THR A 39 -2.07 -2.14 6.28
N VAL A 40 -2.11 -3.31 5.64
CA VAL A 40 -3.35 -3.93 5.18
C VAL A 40 -3.71 -5.08 6.12
N LEU A 41 -4.92 -5.02 6.65
CA LEU A 41 -5.49 -6.03 7.53
C LEU A 41 -6.76 -6.62 6.91
N ASN A 42 -7.02 -7.89 7.19
CA ASN A 42 -8.29 -8.50 6.84
C ASN A 42 -9.40 -7.94 7.73
N ALA A 43 -10.50 -7.47 7.14
CA ALA A 43 -11.60 -6.84 7.86
C ALA A 43 -12.31 -7.78 8.86
N SER A 44 -12.25 -9.11 8.65
CA SER A 44 -12.97 -10.07 9.48
C SER A 44 -12.22 -10.49 10.76
N ASN A 45 -10.89 -10.55 10.72
CA ASN A 45 -10.07 -11.07 11.83
C ASN A 45 -8.88 -10.18 12.19
N LEU A 46 -8.67 -9.08 11.46
CA LEU A 46 -7.57 -8.13 11.61
C LEU A 46 -6.17 -8.74 11.43
N GLU A 47 -6.08 -9.88 10.78
CA GLU A 47 -4.78 -10.48 10.44
C GLU A 47 -4.12 -9.71 9.28
N PRO A 48 -2.78 -9.60 9.30
CA PRO A 48 -2.02 -8.98 8.22
C PRO A 48 -2.21 -9.72 6.89
N VAL A 49 -2.33 -8.98 5.80
CA VAL A 49 -2.51 -9.54 4.45
C VAL A 49 -1.24 -9.36 3.63
N LYS A 50 -0.60 -10.48 3.29
CA LYS A 50 0.62 -10.50 2.47
C LYS A 50 0.29 -10.45 0.99
N GLY A 51 1.13 -9.75 0.21
CA GLY A 51 1.13 -9.79 -1.25
C GLY A 51 0.02 -8.99 -1.93
N MET A 52 -0.76 -8.23 -1.16
CA MET A 52 -1.79 -7.36 -1.70
C MET A 52 -1.15 -6.15 -2.40
N LEU A 53 -1.62 -5.82 -3.59
CA LEU A 53 -1.26 -4.61 -4.29
C LEU A 53 -1.96 -3.43 -3.63
N VAL A 54 -1.22 -2.40 -3.25
CA VAL A 54 -1.77 -1.14 -2.76
C VAL A 54 -1.42 -0.06 -3.76
N GLY A 55 -2.43 0.65 -4.24
CA GLY A 55 -2.26 1.65 -5.29
C GLY A 55 -2.95 2.96 -4.99
N MET A 56 -2.49 4.00 -5.66
CA MET A 56 -3.00 5.37 -5.51
C MET A 56 -3.42 5.94 -6.86
N HIS A 57 -4.47 6.78 -6.81
CA HIS A 57 -4.95 7.60 -7.92
C HIS A 57 -4.98 9.07 -7.52
N SER A 58 -4.44 9.94 -8.39
CA SER A 58 -4.66 11.39 -8.32
C SER A 58 -6.04 11.80 -8.85
N ASN A 59 -6.67 10.95 -9.65
CA ASN A 59 -8.06 11.10 -10.03
C ASN A 59 -8.96 10.69 -8.87
N LEU A 60 -9.62 11.65 -8.23
CA LEU A 60 -10.45 11.45 -7.05
C LEU A 60 -11.84 10.87 -7.35
N ALA A 61 -12.20 10.64 -8.61
CA ALA A 61 -13.47 10.01 -8.98
C ALA A 61 -13.47 8.52 -8.60
N ASP A 62 -14.54 8.04 -7.99
CA ASP A 62 -14.67 6.63 -7.57
C ASP A 62 -14.51 5.64 -8.74
N SER A 63 -14.90 6.07 -9.94
CA SER A 63 -14.73 5.27 -11.16
C SER A 63 -13.26 5.06 -11.57
N ALA A 64 -12.32 5.81 -11.03
CA ALA A 64 -10.91 5.63 -11.36
C ALA A 64 -10.42 4.22 -10.97
N PHE A 65 -10.85 3.72 -9.82
CA PHE A 65 -10.49 2.38 -9.32
C PHE A 65 -10.92 1.24 -10.25
N THR A 66 -12.03 1.42 -10.99
CA THR A 66 -12.60 0.39 -11.89
C THR A 66 -12.26 0.59 -13.35
N THR A 67 -11.64 1.70 -13.72
CA THR A 67 -11.43 2.06 -15.14
C THR A 67 -10.00 2.38 -15.51
N LYS A 68 -9.13 2.59 -14.52
CA LYS A 68 -7.75 3.01 -14.75
C LYS A 68 -6.79 2.20 -13.89
N PRO A 69 -5.63 1.83 -14.45
CA PRO A 69 -4.55 1.26 -13.64
C PRO A 69 -4.05 2.25 -12.60
N PHE A 70 -3.57 1.74 -11.48
CA PHE A 70 -2.94 2.56 -10.45
C PHE A 70 -1.75 3.36 -10.99
N GLU A 71 -1.62 4.60 -10.54
CA GLU A 71 -0.52 5.50 -10.93
C GLU A 71 0.77 5.21 -10.15
N ARG A 72 0.63 4.82 -8.90
CA ARG A 72 1.71 4.43 -8.00
C ARG A 72 1.25 3.22 -7.19
N VAL A 73 2.16 2.30 -7.00
CA VAL A 73 1.85 1.03 -6.32
C VAL A 73 2.94 0.65 -5.33
N GLY A 74 2.54 -0.10 -4.32
CA GLY A 74 3.39 -0.87 -3.44
C GLY A 74 2.74 -2.23 -3.20
N ARG A 75 3.49 -3.18 -2.65
CA ARG A 75 2.97 -4.51 -2.33
C ARG A 75 3.19 -4.80 -0.86
N THR A 76 2.20 -5.44 -0.22
CA THR A 76 2.32 -5.76 1.20
C THR A 76 3.30 -6.91 1.46
N ASP A 77 4.11 -6.75 2.49
CA ASP A 77 5.03 -7.77 3.00
C ASP A 77 4.30 -8.83 3.84
N SER A 78 5.07 -9.72 4.50
CA SER A 78 4.54 -10.78 5.37
C SER A 78 3.82 -10.26 6.63
N ARG A 79 4.02 -9.00 6.99
CA ARG A 79 3.37 -8.32 8.12
C ARG A 79 2.20 -7.46 7.67
N GLY A 80 1.85 -7.52 6.38
CA GLY A 80 0.83 -6.66 5.78
C GLY A 80 1.25 -5.21 5.58
N HIS A 81 2.51 -4.89 5.83
CA HIS A 81 3.03 -3.53 5.65
C HIS A 81 3.31 -3.25 4.18
N PHE A 82 2.98 -2.04 3.73
CA PHE A 82 3.25 -1.55 2.39
C PHE A 82 3.96 -0.21 2.41
N THR A 83 4.70 0.06 1.35
CA THR A 83 5.38 1.34 1.11
C THR A 83 5.23 1.74 -0.35
N ILE A 84 4.61 2.88 -0.61
CA ILE A 84 4.48 3.46 -1.96
C ILE A 84 5.47 4.61 -2.06
N ARG A 85 6.41 4.50 -2.98
CA ARG A 85 7.50 5.46 -3.19
C ARG A 85 7.31 6.27 -4.47
N GLY A 86 8.00 7.40 -4.56
CA GLY A 86 7.98 8.24 -5.75
C GLY A 86 6.64 8.94 -5.95
N VAL A 87 6.01 9.37 -4.85
CA VAL A 87 4.74 10.07 -4.87
C VAL A 87 5.00 11.57 -5.02
N ALA A 88 4.27 12.22 -5.93
CA ALA A 88 4.28 13.68 -6.08
C ALA A 88 3.43 14.35 -4.98
N PRO A 89 3.66 15.65 -4.68
CA PRO A 89 2.72 16.42 -3.89
C PRO A 89 1.33 16.45 -4.53
N GLY A 90 0.29 16.24 -3.73
CA GLY A 90 -1.09 16.24 -4.24
C GLY A 90 -2.05 15.52 -3.30
N GLU A 91 -3.27 15.37 -3.75
CA GLU A 91 -4.32 14.64 -3.06
C GLU A 91 -4.58 13.32 -3.80
N TYR A 92 -4.70 12.24 -3.06
CA TYR A 92 -4.84 10.90 -3.63
C TYR A 92 -5.94 10.11 -2.93
N ARG A 93 -6.58 9.23 -3.69
CA ARG A 93 -7.31 8.10 -3.15
C ARG A 93 -6.41 6.88 -3.11
N ILE A 94 -6.51 6.09 -2.03
CA ILE A 94 -5.72 4.88 -1.85
C ILE A 94 -6.63 3.65 -1.80
N TYR A 95 -6.20 2.59 -2.48
CA TYR A 95 -6.93 1.34 -2.58
C TYR A 95 -5.98 0.16 -2.42
N GLY A 96 -6.49 -0.92 -1.84
CA GLY A 96 -5.85 -2.23 -1.88
C GLY A 96 -6.59 -3.13 -2.85
N LEU A 97 -5.85 -3.97 -3.58
CA LEU A 97 -6.39 -4.90 -4.57
C LEU A 97 -5.63 -6.21 -4.53
N GLN A 98 -6.33 -7.32 -4.37
CA GLN A 98 -5.78 -8.63 -4.65
C GLN A 98 -5.98 -8.93 -6.14
N ASP A 99 -5.11 -8.31 -6.93
CA ASP A 99 -5.13 -8.31 -8.39
C ASP A 99 -4.75 -9.70 -8.91
N ALA A 100 -5.74 -10.45 -9.36
CA ALA A 100 -5.57 -11.83 -9.82
C ALA A 100 -5.09 -11.92 -11.27
N ASP A 101 -5.45 -10.95 -12.11
CA ASP A 101 -5.13 -10.91 -13.53
C ASP A 101 -4.02 -9.93 -13.91
N GLN A 102 -3.46 -9.23 -12.92
CA GLN A 102 -2.35 -8.29 -13.04
C GLN A 102 -2.63 -7.10 -13.97
N ASN A 103 -3.87 -6.62 -13.95
CA ASN A 103 -4.30 -5.48 -14.75
C ASN A 103 -4.18 -4.13 -14.02
N PHE A 104 -3.88 -4.15 -12.71
CA PHE A 104 -3.67 -2.98 -11.84
C PHE A 104 -4.90 -2.08 -11.65
N TYR A 105 -6.10 -2.61 -11.86
CA TYR A 105 -7.38 -1.96 -11.53
C TYR A 105 -8.43 -3.00 -11.14
N TYR A 106 -9.46 -2.58 -10.41
CA TYR A 106 -10.54 -3.50 -10.00
C TYR A 106 -11.42 -3.85 -11.20
N SER A 107 -11.37 -5.08 -11.64
CA SER A 107 -12.07 -5.58 -12.82
C SER A 107 -13.12 -6.65 -12.52
N GLN A 108 -12.99 -7.35 -11.40
CA GLN A 108 -13.80 -8.53 -11.08
C GLN A 108 -14.33 -8.49 -9.65
N PRO A 109 -15.65 -8.79 -9.43
CA PRO A 109 -16.24 -8.86 -8.09
C PRO A 109 -15.65 -9.97 -7.20
N THR A 110 -14.81 -10.83 -7.76
CA THR A 110 -14.13 -11.90 -7.03
C THR A 110 -12.85 -11.43 -6.36
N GLU A 111 -12.33 -10.29 -6.73
CA GLU A 111 -11.13 -9.70 -6.16
C GLU A 111 -11.39 -9.17 -4.76
N VAL A 112 -10.39 -9.30 -3.90
CA VAL A 112 -10.44 -8.70 -2.56
C VAL A 112 -9.97 -7.27 -2.67
N ILE A 113 -10.73 -6.35 -2.10
CA ILE A 113 -10.48 -4.91 -2.15
C ILE A 113 -10.31 -4.32 -0.77
N ALA A 114 -9.64 -3.20 -0.70
CA ALA A 114 -9.56 -2.34 0.49
C ALA A 114 -9.55 -0.88 0.04
N PHE A 115 -10.05 0.02 0.85
CA PHE A 115 -9.98 1.45 0.59
C PHE A 115 -10.01 2.25 1.88
N GLU A 116 -9.62 3.51 1.77
CA GLU A 116 -9.77 4.54 2.80
C GLU A 116 -10.61 5.68 2.22
N ASP A 117 -11.61 6.13 2.99
CA ASP A 117 -12.49 7.23 2.57
C ASP A 117 -11.79 8.58 2.59
N SER A 118 -10.84 8.74 3.51
CA SER A 118 -10.05 9.96 3.63
C SER A 118 -9.07 10.12 2.49
N LEU A 119 -8.86 11.35 2.05
CA LEU A 119 -7.83 11.64 1.07
C LEU A 119 -6.43 11.51 1.70
N ILE A 120 -5.52 10.93 0.95
CA ILE A 120 -4.11 10.85 1.30
C ILE A 120 -3.40 12.08 0.75
N ILE A 121 -2.77 12.84 1.64
CA ILE A 121 -1.98 14.02 1.30
C ILE A 121 -0.55 13.76 1.74
N PRO A 122 0.33 13.31 0.83
CA PRO A 122 1.72 13.05 1.16
C PRO A 122 2.43 14.32 1.62
N SER A 123 3.21 14.18 2.68
CA SER A 123 4.01 15.26 3.24
C SER A 123 5.32 14.72 3.80
N MET A 124 6.22 15.62 4.17
CA MET A 124 7.48 15.27 4.83
C MET A 124 7.86 16.31 5.87
N ASP A 125 8.49 15.85 6.93
CA ASP A 125 9.10 16.70 7.96
C ASP A 125 10.55 16.26 8.23
N GLN A 126 11.32 17.15 8.86
CA GLN A 126 12.68 16.83 9.31
C GLN A 126 12.62 16.45 10.78
N ARG A 127 13.13 15.28 11.11
CA ARG A 127 13.22 14.77 12.46
C ARG A 127 14.66 14.45 12.83
N ILE A 128 14.93 14.39 14.11
CA ILE A 128 16.24 14.02 14.68
C ILE A 128 16.06 12.66 15.36
N ARG A 129 16.97 11.75 15.08
CA ARG A 129 17.09 10.50 15.83
C ARG A 129 18.47 10.45 16.51
N PHE A 130 18.53 9.75 17.61
CA PHE A 130 19.74 9.51 18.35
C PHE A 130 20.22 8.08 18.07
N ASP A 131 21.34 7.97 17.36
CA ASP A 131 21.98 6.70 17.06
C ASP A 131 23.04 6.44 18.14
N THR A 132 22.92 5.33 18.87
CA THR A 132 23.91 4.92 19.88
C THR A 132 24.96 4.05 19.23
N LEU A 133 26.22 4.50 19.29
CA LEU A 133 27.37 3.70 18.90
C LEU A 133 27.89 2.96 20.14
N TRP A 134 28.09 1.65 20.00
CA TRP A 134 28.56 0.79 21.06
C TRP A 134 30.06 0.50 20.85
N LYS A 135 30.85 0.67 21.90
CA LYS A 135 32.28 0.30 21.92
C LYS A 135 32.44 -1.22 22.07
N ASP A 136 31.59 -1.81 22.89
CA ASP A 136 31.46 -3.24 23.13
C ASP A 136 30.02 -3.58 23.50
N SER A 137 29.71 -4.85 23.80
CA SER A 137 28.36 -5.31 24.09
C SER A 137 27.69 -4.64 25.30
N LEU A 138 28.41 -3.91 26.13
CA LEU A 138 27.92 -3.34 27.38
C LEU A 138 28.20 -1.82 27.52
N THR A 139 29.15 -1.29 26.72
CA THR A 139 29.63 0.08 26.89
C THR A 139 29.25 0.94 25.69
N VAL A 140 28.51 2.01 25.92
CA VAL A 140 28.19 3.02 24.90
C VAL A 140 29.45 3.85 24.65
N ASP A 141 29.86 4.00 23.41
CA ASP A 141 30.95 4.87 22.99
C ASP A 141 30.45 6.30 22.82
N THR A 142 29.43 6.46 21.99
CA THR A 142 28.92 7.81 21.69
C THR A 142 27.44 7.76 21.28
N ILE A 143 26.74 8.87 21.51
CA ILE A 143 25.38 9.10 20.99
C ILE A 143 25.49 10.22 19.95
N MET A 144 25.09 9.89 18.71
CA MET A 144 25.13 10.84 17.61
C MET A 144 23.70 11.29 17.24
N GLU A 145 23.54 12.59 17.11
CA GLU A 145 22.32 13.15 16.53
C GLU A 145 22.38 13.04 15.01
N ARG A 146 21.34 12.46 14.42
CA ARG A 146 21.20 12.34 12.96
C ARG A 146 19.86 12.88 12.50
N ALA A 147 19.91 13.92 11.69
CA ALA A 147 18.72 14.40 11.00
C ALA A 147 18.30 13.41 9.91
N TYR A 148 17.00 13.17 9.80
CA TYR A 148 16.42 12.37 8.73
C TYR A 148 15.10 12.96 8.28
N THR A 149 14.73 12.70 7.02
CA THR A 149 13.43 13.05 6.48
C THR A 149 12.41 11.98 6.86
N HIS A 150 11.34 12.40 7.51
CA HIS A 150 10.21 11.54 7.85
C HIS A 150 9.08 11.83 6.88
N TYR A 151 8.52 10.78 6.27
CA TYR A 151 7.43 10.89 5.31
C TYR A 151 6.11 10.53 5.97
N LEU A 152 5.06 11.24 5.57
CA LEU A 152 3.71 11.09 6.09
C LEU A 152 2.70 10.99 4.92
N PRO A 153 1.59 10.26 5.10
CA PRO A 153 1.28 9.41 6.24
C PRO A 153 2.10 8.12 6.23
N ASP A 154 2.43 7.63 7.41
CA ASP A 154 3.19 6.38 7.62
C ASP A 154 2.38 5.30 8.36
N ASP A 155 1.12 5.60 8.69
CA ASP A 155 0.24 4.79 9.52
C ASP A 155 -1.13 4.50 8.87
N VAL A 156 -1.22 4.53 7.55
CA VAL A 156 -2.46 4.24 6.82
C VAL A 156 -2.91 2.81 7.09
N ILE A 157 -4.15 2.63 7.54
CA ILE A 157 -4.72 1.30 7.81
C ILE A 157 -5.82 1.00 6.81
N LEU A 158 -5.55 0.03 5.94
CA LEU A 158 -6.54 -0.48 5.00
C LEU A 158 -7.12 -1.81 5.51
N ARG A 159 -8.44 -1.96 5.44
CA ARG A 159 -9.14 -3.19 5.80
C ARG A 159 -9.68 -3.85 4.56
N CYS A 160 -9.15 -5.00 4.20
CA CYS A 160 -9.56 -5.68 2.99
C CYS A 160 -10.75 -6.62 3.24
N PHE A 161 -11.62 -6.68 2.25
CA PHE A 161 -12.78 -7.54 2.22
C PHE A 161 -13.10 -7.97 0.79
N LYS A 162 -13.89 -9.02 0.67
CA LYS A 162 -14.44 -9.45 -0.59
C LYS A 162 -15.87 -8.97 -0.72
N GLU A 163 -16.17 -8.33 -1.84
CA GLU A 163 -17.52 -7.91 -2.14
C GLU A 163 -18.46 -9.12 -2.28
N ARG A 164 -19.60 -9.10 -1.60
CA ARG A 164 -20.61 -10.14 -1.71
C ARG A 164 -21.73 -9.63 -2.60
N SER A 165 -21.75 -10.07 -3.85
CA SER A 165 -22.91 -9.86 -4.71
C SER A 165 -23.97 -10.91 -4.41
N PHE A 166 -25.11 -10.47 -3.91
CA PHE A 166 -26.30 -11.32 -3.80
C PHE A 166 -27.07 -11.21 -5.12
N SER A 167 -26.97 -12.22 -5.99
CA SER A 167 -27.87 -12.31 -7.14
C SER A 167 -29.27 -12.63 -6.62
N GLN A 168 -30.19 -11.70 -6.79
CA GLN A 168 -31.60 -11.96 -6.56
C GLN A 168 -32.11 -12.90 -7.66
N ARG A 169 -32.55 -14.10 -7.28
CA ARG A 169 -33.18 -15.05 -8.17
C ARG A 169 -34.67 -15.12 -7.88
N LEU A 170 -35.51 -14.83 -8.86
CA LEU A 170 -36.93 -15.07 -8.77
C LEU A 170 -37.14 -16.59 -8.65
N ILE A 171 -37.60 -17.07 -7.48
CA ILE A 171 -37.78 -18.50 -7.21
C ILE A 171 -39.15 -18.94 -7.77
N LYS A 172 -40.18 -18.12 -7.67
CA LYS A 172 -41.53 -18.40 -8.15
C LYS A 172 -42.32 -17.10 -8.41
N SER A 173 -43.07 -17.06 -9.49
CA SER A 173 -44.10 -16.05 -9.71
C SER A 173 -45.46 -16.76 -9.91
N GLU A 174 -46.42 -16.51 -9.06
CA GLU A 174 -47.81 -16.99 -9.23
C GLU A 174 -48.65 -15.83 -9.79
N ARG A 175 -49.37 -16.06 -10.87
CA ARG A 175 -50.44 -15.14 -11.28
C ARG A 175 -51.63 -15.37 -10.36
N PRO A 176 -52.19 -14.33 -9.75
CA PRO A 176 -53.46 -14.47 -9.08
C PRO A 176 -54.53 -14.89 -10.09
N GLU A 177 -55.30 -15.92 -9.76
CA GLU A 177 -56.46 -16.30 -10.59
C GLU A 177 -57.45 -15.14 -10.65
N PRO A 178 -58.01 -14.84 -11.85
CA PRO A 178 -59.07 -13.84 -11.95
C PRO A 178 -60.31 -14.34 -11.22
N ARG A 179 -60.85 -13.52 -10.35
CA ARG A 179 -62.13 -13.75 -9.70
C ARG A 179 -63.26 -13.54 -10.67
#